data_004845227580e440e16cfb9df3efce37
#
_entry.id   004845227580e440e16cfb9df3efce37
#
_cell.length_a   1.000
_cell.length_b   1.000
_cell.length_c   1.000
_cell.angle_alpha   90.00
_cell.angle_beta   90.00
_cell.angle_gamma   90.00
#
_symmetry.space_group_name_H-M   'P 1'
#
loop_
_entity.id
_entity.type
_entity.pdbx_description
1 polymer ?
#
loop_
_entity_poly.entity_id
_entity_poly.type
_entity_poly.pdbx_seq_one_letter_code
_entity_poly.pdbx_strand_id
1 'polypeptide(L)'
;GKLCLSEMLFIMVLFHASPYKDFKHFYIHGVEGEYRQLFAEVPCYARFVQTMGRLLLPFALLAHCLRGEATGVYFADSSKLAVCHNRRISSNRVFAGLAKRGKTSMGWFYGFKLHIVINHKAEIMAVRITPGNTDDRKPVPAMAKGLLGKLFADKGYISKTLFDQLWKNGLQLITGIRRTMKNYLLPWLDKILLRKRFIIETVLDTLKSTLGLEHSRHRSPVNAFVHIFSCIVAYGFKTTKPKLNTAIQMWDYP
;
A
#
# COMPACT_ATOMS: atom_id res chain seq x y z
N GLY A 1 26.84 -16.72 2.13
CA GLY A 1 26.54 -15.40 2.68
C GLY A 1 25.95 -15.56 4.06
N LYS A 2 26.45 -14.87 4.99
CA LYS A 2 26.20 -15.14 6.41
C LYS A 2 25.19 -14.20 7.06
N LEU A 3 24.53 -13.30 6.28
CA LEU A 3 23.37 -12.56 6.79
C LEU A 3 22.23 -13.53 7.06
N CYS A 4 21.66 -13.47 8.25
CA CYS A 4 20.42 -14.17 8.58
C CYS A 4 19.22 -13.50 7.93
N LEU A 5 18.06 -14.17 7.95
CA LEU A 5 16.85 -13.66 7.33
C LEU A 5 16.39 -12.33 7.95
N SER A 6 16.48 -12.21 9.29
CA SER A 6 16.07 -11.00 10.02
C SER A 6 16.97 -9.80 9.68
N GLU A 7 18.26 -9.99 9.52
CA GLU A 7 19.18 -8.93 9.10
C GLU A 7 18.86 -8.45 7.68
N MET A 8 18.53 -9.37 6.77
CA MET A 8 18.13 -9.01 5.41
C MET A 8 16.80 -8.23 5.40
N LEU A 9 15.83 -8.63 6.21
CA LEU A 9 14.57 -7.88 6.40
C LEU A 9 14.84 -6.49 6.97
N PHE A 10 15.70 -6.41 7.99
CA PHE A 10 16.07 -5.14 8.61
C PHE A 10 16.73 -4.18 7.62
N ILE A 11 17.68 -4.66 6.79
CA ILE A 11 18.32 -3.86 5.74
C ILE A 11 17.28 -3.25 4.78
N MET A 12 16.29 -4.04 4.35
CA MET A 12 15.27 -3.57 3.43
C MET A 12 14.33 -2.54 4.08
N VAL A 13 13.97 -2.71 5.35
CA VAL A 13 13.15 -1.73 6.10
C VAL A 13 13.95 -0.45 6.35
N LEU A 14 15.22 -0.59 6.75
CA LEU A 14 16.13 0.53 7.00
C LEU A 14 16.33 1.40 5.74
N PHE A 15 16.40 0.77 4.55
CA PHE A 15 16.45 1.50 3.29
C PHE A 15 15.28 2.49 3.16
N HIS A 16 14.05 2.05 3.41
CA HIS A 16 12.87 2.90 3.31
C HIS A 16 12.80 3.99 4.40
N ALA A 17 13.42 3.74 5.56
CA ALA A 17 13.49 4.70 6.66
C ALA A 17 14.66 5.69 6.51
N SER A 18 15.61 5.40 5.61
CA SER A 18 16.82 6.20 5.37
C SER A 18 16.56 7.34 4.35
N PRO A 19 17.45 8.35 4.30
CA PRO A 19 17.36 9.42 3.31
C PRO A 19 17.78 9.00 1.89
N TYR A 20 18.31 7.80 1.72
CA TYR A 20 18.81 7.31 0.44
C TYR A 20 17.67 7.06 -0.55
N LYS A 21 17.85 7.52 -1.80
CA LYS A 21 16.85 7.36 -2.87
C LYS A 21 17.09 6.15 -3.77
N ASP A 22 18.31 5.59 -3.74
CA ASP A 22 18.71 4.43 -4.55
C ASP A 22 19.23 3.32 -3.66
N PHE A 23 18.70 2.10 -3.85
CA PHE A 23 19.05 0.96 -2.99
C PHE A 23 20.53 0.56 -3.12
N LYS A 24 21.14 0.66 -4.33
CA LYS A 24 22.55 0.35 -4.50
C LYS A 24 23.42 1.34 -3.73
N HIS A 25 23.10 2.64 -3.81
CA HIS A 25 23.82 3.67 -3.08
C HIS A 25 23.69 3.49 -1.57
N PHE A 26 22.47 3.22 -1.08
CA PHE A 26 22.22 2.85 0.32
C PHE A 26 23.04 1.62 0.75
N TYR A 27 23.08 0.58 -0.07
CA TYR A 27 23.80 -0.64 0.29
C TYR A 27 25.30 -0.40 0.45
N ILE A 28 25.92 0.26 -0.54
CA ILE A 28 27.36 0.52 -0.56
C ILE A 28 27.78 1.50 0.54
N HIS A 29 27.08 2.63 0.69
CA HIS A 29 27.48 3.68 1.62
C HIS A 29 26.83 3.54 3.00
N GLY A 30 25.59 3.05 3.07
CA GLY A 30 24.89 2.77 4.32
C GLY A 30 25.32 1.42 4.91
N VAL A 31 24.96 0.31 4.24
CA VAL A 31 25.12 -1.03 4.84
C VAL A 31 26.59 -1.46 4.92
N GLU A 32 27.38 -1.30 3.86
CA GLU A 32 28.80 -1.65 3.84
C GLU A 32 29.68 -0.57 4.52
N GLY A 33 29.15 0.66 4.73
CA GLY A 33 29.82 1.80 5.35
C GLY A 33 29.26 2.14 6.71
N GLU A 34 28.33 3.11 6.77
CA GLU A 34 27.81 3.74 7.99
C GLU A 34 27.24 2.76 9.02
N TYR A 35 26.48 1.77 8.57
CA TYR A 35 25.81 0.77 9.43
C TYR A 35 26.55 -0.56 9.51
N ARG A 36 27.77 -0.65 8.98
CA ARG A 36 28.55 -1.90 8.88
C ARG A 36 28.68 -2.63 10.20
N GLN A 37 28.82 -1.89 11.28
CA GLN A 37 28.97 -2.41 12.65
C GLN A 37 27.73 -3.15 13.18
N LEU A 38 26.55 -2.93 12.58
CA LEU A 38 25.32 -3.61 12.98
C LEU A 38 25.24 -5.06 12.46
N PHE A 39 26.14 -5.47 11.58
CA PHE A 39 26.11 -6.76 10.91
C PHE A 39 27.44 -7.49 11.08
N ALA A 40 27.40 -8.78 11.45
CA ALA A 40 28.61 -9.60 11.59
C ALA A 40 29.34 -9.72 10.25
N GLU A 41 28.61 -10.09 9.20
CA GLU A 41 29.14 -10.19 7.83
C GLU A 41 28.13 -9.63 6.83
N VAL A 42 28.61 -8.83 5.88
CA VAL A 42 27.79 -8.26 4.81
C VAL A 42 28.28 -8.82 3.47
N PRO A 43 27.42 -9.51 2.69
CA PRO A 43 27.78 -9.96 1.35
C PRO A 43 27.87 -8.77 0.40
N CYS A 44 28.56 -8.89 -0.72
CA CYS A 44 28.56 -7.84 -1.73
C CYS A 44 27.14 -7.57 -2.26
N TYR A 45 26.89 -6.36 -2.73
CA TYR A 45 25.58 -5.91 -3.26
C TYR A 45 24.96 -6.91 -4.26
N ALA A 46 25.76 -7.43 -5.21
CA ALA A 46 25.26 -8.36 -6.21
C ALA A 46 24.69 -9.64 -5.57
N ARG A 47 25.37 -10.18 -4.56
CA ARG A 47 24.94 -11.37 -3.84
C ARG A 47 23.69 -11.12 -3.00
N PHE A 48 23.59 -9.96 -2.36
CA PHE A 48 22.40 -9.57 -1.64
C PHE A 48 21.18 -9.54 -2.58
N VAL A 49 21.30 -8.85 -3.73
CA VAL A 49 20.21 -8.73 -4.72
C VAL A 49 19.79 -10.09 -5.29
N GLN A 50 20.74 -11.03 -5.50
CA GLN A 50 20.42 -12.39 -5.93
C GLN A 50 19.57 -13.15 -4.91
N THR A 51 19.80 -12.93 -3.62
CA THR A 51 19.10 -13.63 -2.53
C THR A 51 17.85 -12.89 -2.05
N MET A 52 17.68 -11.64 -2.42
CA MET A 52 16.58 -10.74 -1.99
C MET A 52 15.18 -11.32 -2.25
N GLY A 53 15.02 -12.11 -3.32
CA GLY A 53 13.75 -12.75 -3.65
C GLY A 53 13.18 -13.66 -2.56
N ARG A 54 14.03 -14.20 -1.69
CA ARG A 54 13.64 -15.03 -0.53
C ARG A 54 12.83 -14.25 0.52
N LEU A 55 12.93 -12.92 0.50
CA LEU A 55 12.26 -12.05 1.45
C LEU A 55 10.78 -11.82 1.13
N LEU A 56 10.30 -12.24 -0.05
CA LEU A 56 8.93 -11.92 -0.48
C LEU A 56 7.88 -12.47 0.49
N LEU A 57 7.94 -13.76 0.80
CA LEU A 57 7.00 -14.38 1.72
C LEU A 57 7.14 -13.85 3.16
N PRO A 58 8.36 -13.76 3.74
CA PRO A 58 8.55 -13.12 5.04
C PRO A 58 7.98 -11.70 5.13
N PHE A 59 8.19 -10.86 4.12
CA PHE A 59 7.61 -9.52 4.12
C PHE A 59 6.08 -9.52 3.98
N ALA A 60 5.51 -10.41 3.17
CA ALA A 60 4.06 -10.55 3.07
C ALA A 60 3.43 -10.97 4.42
N LEU A 61 4.07 -11.91 5.13
CA LEU A 61 3.65 -12.32 6.48
C LEU A 61 3.81 -11.18 7.49
N LEU A 62 4.95 -10.49 7.48
CA LEU A 62 5.19 -9.37 8.40
C LEU A 62 4.21 -8.21 8.15
N ALA A 63 3.90 -7.88 6.89
CA ALA A 63 2.87 -6.92 6.55
C ALA A 63 1.48 -7.34 7.06
N HIS A 64 1.21 -8.66 7.09
CA HIS A 64 -0.01 -9.21 7.67
C HIS A 64 -0.04 -9.08 9.21
N CYS A 65 1.07 -9.35 9.87
CA CYS A 65 1.19 -9.24 11.34
C CYS A 65 1.13 -7.78 11.83
N LEU A 66 1.60 -6.83 11.01
CA LEU A 66 1.59 -5.39 11.33
C LEU A 66 0.28 -4.68 10.94
N ARG A 67 -0.78 -5.42 10.66
CA ARG A 67 -2.10 -4.83 10.43
C ARG A 67 -2.60 -4.11 11.67
N GLY A 68 -3.32 -3.01 11.43
CA GLY A 68 -3.95 -2.25 12.50
C GLY A 68 -5.11 -2.99 13.15
N GLU A 69 -5.60 -2.43 14.25
CA GLU A 69 -6.77 -2.94 14.96
C GLU A 69 -8.07 -2.63 14.22
N ALA A 70 -9.06 -3.49 14.39
CA ALA A 70 -10.41 -3.26 13.87
C ALA A 70 -11.11 -2.17 14.70
N THR A 71 -11.41 -1.02 14.06
CA THR A 71 -11.94 0.17 14.74
C THR A 71 -13.35 0.54 14.30
N GLY A 72 -13.99 -0.24 13.43
CA GLY A 72 -15.31 0.04 12.89
C GLY A 72 -15.37 1.16 11.83
N VAL A 73 -14.28 1.92 11.62
CA VAL A 73 -14.18 3.00 10.64
C VAL A 73 -12.96 2.78 9.75
N TYR A 74 -13.22 2.61 8.46
CA TYR A 74 -12.18 2.28 7.48
C TYR A 74 -12.28 3.19 6.25
N PHE A 75 -11.16 3.35 5.56
CA PHE A 75 -11.04 4.07 4.30
C PHE A 75 -10.39 3.17 3.26
N ALA A 76 -10.94 3.15 2.04
CA ALA A 76 -10.40 2.39 0.91
C ALA A 76 -10.04 3.32 -0.24
N ASP A 77 -8.88 3.07 -0.85
CA ASP A 77 -8.45 3.73 -2.08
C ASP A 77 -7.48 2.84 -2.86
N SER A 78 -7.20 3.25 -4.10
CA SER A 78 -6.19 2.61 -4.95
C SER A 78 -5.22 3.63 -5.53
N SER A 79 -3.99 3.20 -5.72
CA SER A 79 -2.97 4.02 -6.34
C SER A 79 -2.23 3.26 -7.43
N LYS A 80 -1.90 3.94 -8.55
CA LYS A 80 -1.08 3.37 -9.62
C LYS A 80 0.34 3.10 -9.12
N LEU A 81 0.94 2.01 -9.60
CA LEU A 81 2.35 1.71 -9.51
C LEU A 81 2.88 1.50 -10.93
N ALA A 82 3.44 2.55 -11.51
CA ALA A 82 3.98 2.50 -12.86
C ALA A 82 5.33 1.79 -12.86
N VAL A 83 5.52 0.78 -13.72
CA VAL A 83 6.77 0.02 -13.82
C VAL A 83 7.73 0.58 -14.87
N CYS A 84 7.22 1.36 -15.81
CA CYS A 84 8.02 2.09 -16.79
C CYS A 84 7.23 3.26 -17.40
N HIS A 85 7.96 4.17 -18.06
CA HIS A 85 7.33 5.20 -18.88
C HIS A 85 6.59 4.58 -20.07
N ASN A 86 5.46 5.16 -20.50
CA ASN A 86 4.60 4.63 -21.55
C ASN A 86 5.32 4.34 -22.87
N ARG A 87 6.34 5.12 -23.23
CA ARG A 87 7.18 4.92 -24.43
C ARG A 87 8.01 3.63 -24.38
N ARG A 88 8.19 3.03 -23.19
CA ARG A 88 9.01 1.83 -22.97
C ARG A 88 8.19 0.55 -22.78
N ILE A 89 6.89 0.58 -22.99
CA ILE A 89 6.03 -0.60 -22.74
C ILE A 89 6.44 -1.77 -23.63
N SER A 90 6.67 -1.53 -24.92
CA SER A 90 7.07 -2.57 -25.89
C SER A 90 8.43 -3.21 -25.56
N SER A 91 9.35 -2.45 -24.98
CA SER A 91 10.68 -2.94 -24.58
C SER A 91 10.75 -3.49 -23.16
N ASN A 92 9.69 -3.36 -22.35
CA ASN A 92 9.67 -3.84 -20.98
C ASN A 92 9.38 -5.36 -20.92
N ARG A 93 10.46 -6.16 -20.93
CA ARG A 93 10.36 -7.63 -20.83
C ARG A 93 10.17 -8.11 -19.38
N VAL A 94 10.63 -7.34 -18.39
CA VAL A 94 10.64 -7.74 -16.97
C VAL A 94 9.23 -8.01 -16.44
N PHE A 95 8.28 -7.17 -16.78
CA PHE A 95 6.89 -7.28 -16.30
C PHE A 95 5.91 -7.75 -17.39
N ALA A 96 6.43 -8.29 -18.51
CA ALA A 96 5.59 -8.84 -19.57
C ALA A 96 4.68 -9.95 -19.00
N GLY A 97 3.39 -9.91 -19.36
CA GLY A 97 2.38 -10.84 -18.85
C GLY A 97 1.83 -10.51 -17.44
N LEU A 98 2.61 -9.85 -16.58
CA LEU A 98 2.20 -9.50 -15.22
C LEU A 98 1.57 -8.12 -15.13
N ALA A 99 2.26 -7.09 -15.64
CA ALA A 99 1.74 -5.72 -15.69
C ALA A 99 0.77 -5.53 -16.86
N LYS A 100 -0.19 -4.62 -16.67
CA LYS A 100 -1.16 -4.24 -17.72
C LYS A 100 -1.28 -2.73 -17.81
N ARG A 101 -1.76 -2.23 -18.98
CA ARG A 101 -2.11 -0.82 -19.14
C ARG A 101 -3.36 -0.51 -18.32
N GLY A 102 -3.29 0.51 -17.50
CA GLY A 102 -4.41 1.07 -16.76
C GLY A 102 -4.61 2.53 -17.08
N LYS A 103 -5.77 3.06 -16.75
CA LYS A 103 -6.11 4.49 -16.89
C LYS A 103 -6.46 5.07 -15.53
N THR A 104 -5.95 6.25 -15.24
CA THR A 104 -6.31 7.08 -14.08
C THR A 104 -6.76 8.45 -14.56
N SER A 105 -7.23 9.32 -13.66
CA SER A 105 -7.50 10.73 -13.97
C SER A 105 -6.29 11.45 -14.56
N MET A 106 -5.07 11.02 -14.21
CA MET A 106 -3.81 11.59 -14.70
C MET A 106 -3.31 10.96 -16.03
N GLY A 107 -4.12 10.08 -16.66
CA GLY A 107 -3.77 9.46 -17.94
C GLY A 107 -3.46 7.96 -17.84
N TRP A 108 -2.87 7.45 -18.94
CA TRP A 108 -2.52 6.04 -19.08
C TRP A 108 -1.20 5.73 -18.36
N PHE A 109 -1.11 4.53 -17.79
CA PHE A 109 0.14 3.99 -17.24
C PHE A 109 0.25 2.49 -17.55
N TYR A 110 1.44 1.93 -17.42
CA TYR A 110 1.70 0.50 -17.51
C TYR A 110 2.29 0.02 -16.18
N GLY A 111 1.64 -0.93 -15.55
CA GLY A 111 2.07 -1.41 -14.23
C GLY A 111 0.97 -2.13 -13.46
N PHE A 112 0.95 -1.83 -12.17
CA PHE A 112 0.03 -2.41 -11.19
C PHE A 112 -0.80 -1.33 -10.51
N LYS A 113 -1.84 -1.74 -9.80
CA LYS A 113 -2.55 -0.92 -8.82
C LYS A 113 -2.32 -1.48 -7.43
N LEU A 114 -1.97 -0.61 -6.51
CA LEU A 114 -1.95 -0.88 -5.09
C LEU A 114 -3.31 -0.49 -4.53
N HIS A 115 -4.08 -1.46 -4.04
CA HIS A 115 -5.30 -1.22 -3.29
C HIS A 115 -4.97 -1.30 -1.81
N ILE A 116 -5.46 -0.34 -1.04
CA ILE A 116 -5.20 -0.24 0.39
C ILE A 116 -6.51 0.03 1.14
N VAL A 117 -6.64 -0.59 2.31
CA VAL A 117 -7.65 -0.27 3.31
C VAL A 117 -6.92 0.13 4.57
N ILE A 118 -7.28 1.26 5.14
CA ILE A 118 -6.75 1.75 6.42
C ILE A 118 -7.88 1.95 7.43
N ASN A 119 -7.57 1.94 8.73
CA ASN A 119 -8.48 2.36 9.77
C ASN A 119 -8.38 3.90 10.02
N HIS A 120 -9.16 4.42 10.95
CA HIS A 120 -9.16 5.86 11.28
C HIS A 120 -7.86 6.33 11.97
N LYS A 121 -7.02 5.40 12.47
CA LYS A 121 -5.68 5.67 13.01
C LYS A 121 -4.60 5.70 11.92
N ALA A 122 -5.01 5.63 10.63
CA ALA A 122 -4.12 5.48 9.47
C ALA A 122 -3.24 4.22 9.49
N GLU A 123 -3.67 3.18 10.19
CA GLU A 123 -3.00 1.89 10.17
C GLU A 123 -3.51 1.06 9.00
N ILE A 124 -2.62 0.34 8.34
CA ILE A 124 -2.97 -0.49 7.20
C ILE A 124 -3.71 -1.75 7.68
N MET A 125 -4.93 -1.95 7.19
CA MET A 125 -5.75 -3.12 7.48
C MET A 125 -5.61 -4.21 6.43
N ALA A 126 -5.53 -3.82 5.17
CA ALA A 126 -5.37 -4.73 4.06
C ALA A 126 -4.67 -4.06 2.88
N VAL A 127 -3.89 -4.86 2.16
CA VAL A 127 -3.21 -4.45 0.94
C VAL A 127 -3.42 -5.51 -0.14
N ARG A 128 -3.64 -5.07 -1.38
CA ARG A 128 -3.68 -5.94 -2.55
C ARG A 128 -3.05 -5.26 -3.76
N ILE A 129 -2.25 -6.02 -4.49
CA ILE A 129 -1.64 -5.57 -5.74
C ILE A 129 -2.33 -6.32 -6.88
N THR A 130 -2.76 -5.57 -7.90
CA THR A 130 -3.43 -6.11 -9.08
C THR A 130 -2.81 -5.53 -10.35
N PRO A 131 -2.98 -6.19 -11.51
CA PRO A 131 -2.63 -5.57 -12.79
C PRO A 131 -3.34 -4.23 -12.99
N GLY A 132 -2.69 -3.28 -13.68
CA GLY A 132 -3.14 -1.90 -13.83
C GLY A 132 -4.54 -1.70 -14.43
N ASN A 133 -5.05 -2.67 -15.19
CA ASN A 133 -6.38 -2.65 -15.80
C ASN A 133 -7.50 -3.20 -14.90
N THR A 134 -7.19 -3.62 -13.68
CA THR A 134 -8.19 -4.15 -12.75
C THR A 134 -9.10 -3.03 -12.24
N ASP A 135 -10.40 -3.29 -12.19
CA ASP A 135 -11.38 -2.39 -11.57
C ASP A 135 -11.14 -2.33 -10.05
N ASP A 136 -11.14 -1.12 -9.49
CA ASP A 136 -10.81 -0.86 -8.08
C ASP A 136 -11.80 -1.51 -7.10
N ARG A 137 -13.02 -1.82 -7.56
CA ARG A 137 -14.07 -2.48 -6.77
C ARG A 137 -13.82 -3.98 -6.56
N LYS A 138 -13.16 -4.65 -7.53
CA LYS A 138 -12.97 -6.11 -7.52
C LYS A 138 -12.22 -6.65 -6.30
N PRO A 139 -11.13 -6.04 -5.84
CA PRO A 139 -10.38 -6.56 -4.69
C PRO A 139 -11.03 -6.28 -3.34
N VAL A 140 -11.95 -5.30 -3.25
CA VAL A 140 -12.51 -4.81 -1.98
C VAL A 140 -13.18 -5.91 -1.14
N PRO A 141 -14.04 -6.79 -1.68
CA PRO A 141 -14.68 -7.82 -0.85
C PRO A 141 -13.69 -8.74 -0.13
N ALA A 142 -12.60 -9.10 -0.81
CA ALA A 142 -11.56 -9.94 -0.23
C ALA A 142 -10.70 -9.19 0.80
N MET A 143 -10.44 -7.90 0.57
CA MET A 143 -9.67 -7.04 1.48
C MET A 143 -10.46 -6.67 2.73
N ALA A 144 -11.78 -6.57 2.61
CA ALA A 144 -12.70 -6.20 3.68
C ALA A 144 -13.20 -7.40 4.50
N LYS A 145 -12.73 -8.62 4.20
CA LYS A 145 -13.14 -9.83 4.92
C LYS A 145 -12.80 -9.71 6.41
N GLY A 146 -13.83 -9.89 7.26
CA GLY A 146 -13.70 -9.80 8.72
C GLY A 146 -13.71 -8.36 9.27
N LEU A 147 -13.85 -7.32 8.43
CA LEU A 147 -14.07 -5.96 8.89
C LEU A 147 -15.56 -5.72 9.10
N LEU A 148 -15.90 -5.12 10.23
CA LEU A 148 -17.27 -4.73 10.60
C LEU A 148 -17.36 -3.21 10.76
N GLY A 149 -18.54 -2.62 10.49
CA GLY A 149 -18.75 -1.19 10.64
C GLY A 149 -18.88 -0.44 9.32
N LYS A 150 -18.08 0.59 9.07
CA LYS A 150 -18.24 1.50 7.92
C LYS A 150 -16.96 1.62 7.10
N LEU A 151 -17.09 1.50 5.78
CA LEU A 151 -16.01 1.67 4.81
C LEU A 151 -16.28 2.91 3.95
N PHE A 152 -15.44 3.91 4.04
CA PHE A 152 -15.53 5.15 3.25
C PHE A 152 -14.64 5.04 2.02
N ALA A 153 -15.21 5.30 0.85
CA ALA A 153 -14.49 5.21 -0.42
C ALA A 153 -14.90 6.31 -1.40
N ASP A 154 -14.13 6.49 -2.48
CA ASP A 154 -14.44 7.47 -3.52
C ASP A 154 -15.66 7.04 -4.38
N LYS A 155 -16.17 7.98 -5.16
CA LYS A 155 -17.29 7.77 -6.12
C LYS A 155 -17.00 6.67 -7.15
N GLY A 156 -15.74 6.34 -7.40
CA GLY A 156 -15.32 5.21 -8.22
C GLY A 156 -15.78 3.85 -7.70
N TYR A 157 -16.01 3.75 -6.39
CA TYR A 157 -16.45 2.51 -5.74
C TYR A 157 -17.98 2.30 -5.73
N ILE A 158 -18.76 3.23 -6.30
CA ILE A 158 -20.22 3.11 -6.39
C ILE A 158 -20.58 1.88 -7.21
N SER A 159 -21.18 0.88 -6.55
CA SER A 159 -21.70 -0.35 -7.16
C SER A 159 -22.70 -0.99 -6.21
N LYS A 160 -23.89 -1.29 -6.71
CA LYS A 160 -24.93 -1.99 -5.93
C LYS A 160 -24.44 -3.38 -5.50
N THR A 161 -23.84 -4.13 -6.40
CA THR A 161 -23.29 -5.47 -6.12
C THR A 161 -22.24 -5.42 -5.01
N LEU A 162 -21.30 -4.44 -5.06
CA LEU A 162 -20.29 -4.27 -4.01
C LEU A 162 -20.94 -3.90 -2.68
N PHE A 163 -21.90 -2.96 -2.67
CA PHE A 163 -22.63 -2.58 -1.47
C PHE A 163 -23.32 -3.77 -0.83
N ASP A 164 -24.09 -4.55 -1.62
CA ASP A 164 -24.83 -5.71 -1.12
C ASP A 164 -23.89 -6.80 -0.56
N GLN A 165 -22.74 -7.02 -1.22
CA GLN A 165 -21.73 -7.98 -0.73
C GLN A 165 -21.12 -7.57 0.60
N LEU A 166 -20.76 -6.29 0.75
CA LEU A 166 -20.16 -5.78 1.99
C LEU A 166 -21.20 -5.72 3.11
N TRP A 167 -22.42 -5.29 2.81
CA TRP A 167 -23.53 -5.22 3.77
C TRP A 167 -23.86 -6.59 4.38
N LYS A 168 -23.91 -7.64 3.55
CA LYS A 168 -24.10 -9.03 4.03
C LYS A 168 -23.04 -9.47 5.03
N ASN A 169 -21.84 -8.88 4.96
CA ASN A 169 -20.73 -9.18 5.86
C ASN A 169 -20.61 -8.18 7.03
N GLY A 170 -21.64 -7.35 7.28
CA GLY A 170 -21.65 -6.39 8.37
C GLY A 170 -20.82 -5.13 8.15
N LEU A 171 -20.43 -4.83 6.89
CA LEU A 171 -19.66 -3.64 6.54
C LEU A 171 -20.46 -2.73 5.61
N GLN A 172 -20.79 -1.52 6.06
CA GLN A 172 -21.52 -0.53 5.28
C GLN A 172 -20.57 0.27 4.40
N LEU A 173 -20.75 0.20 3.07
CA LEU A 173 -20.01 1.04 2.13
C LEU A 173 -20.64 2.44 2.04
N ILE A 174 -19.86 3.48 2.31
CA ILE A 174 -20.27 4.89 2.23
C ILE A 174 -19.41 5.59 1.17
N THR A 175 -20.07 6.15 0.16
CA THR A 175 -19.42 6.88 -0.93
C THR A 175 -20.10 8.23 -1.15
N GLY A 176 -19.39 9.16 -1.78
CA GLY A 176 -20.04 10.35 -2.33
C GLY A 176 -21.01 9.99 -3.46
N ILE A 177 -22.04 10.80 -3.67
CA ILE A 177 -23.02 10.63 -4.76
C ILE A 177 -22.50 11.27 -6.06
N ARG A 178 -22.86 10.70 -7.21
CA ARG A 178 -22.64 11.34 -8.52
C ARG A 178 -23.72 12.40 -8.76
N ARG A 179 -23.43 13.40 -9.59
CA ARG A 179 -24.36 14.49 -9.92
C ARG A 179 -25.72 14.01 -10.45
N THR A 180 -25.74 12.87 -11.12
CA THR A 180 -26.95 12.26 -11.72
C THR A 180 -27.72 11.33 -10.77
N MET A 181 -27.22 11.10 -9.55
CA MET A 181 -27.89 10.23 -8.57
C MET A 181 -28.84 11.04 -7.69
N LYS A 182 -29.93 10.38 -7.27
CA LYS A 182 -30.82 10.95 -6.25
C LYS A 182 -30.03 11.26 -4.98
N ASN A 183 -30.28 12.43 -4.43
CA ASN A 183 -29.68 12.82 -3.15
C ASN A 183 -30.29 11.96 -2.04
N TYR A 184 -29.46 11.49 -1.12
CA TYR A 184 -29.91 10.81 0.09
C TYR A 184 -29.27 11.45 1.32
N LEU A 185 -30.01 11.45 2.42
CA LEU A 185 -29.55 12.02 3.67
C LEU A 185 -28.54 11.06 4.31
N LEU A 186 -27.28 11.47 4.30
CA LEU A 186 -26.26 10.82 5.11
C LEU A 186 -26.33 11.36 6.55
N PRO A 187 -26.15 10.50 7.56
CA PRO A 187 -25.88 10.95 8.92
C PRO A 187 -24.76 11.99 8.94
N TRP A 188 -24.89 12.97 9.82
CA TRP A 188 -23.93 14.08 9.89
C TRP A 188 -22.48 13.61 10.06
N LEU A 189 -22.26 12.62 10.92
CA LEU A 189 -20.94 12.00 11.14
C LEU A 189 -20.38 11.36 9.87
N ASP A 190 -21.21 10.64 9.12
CA ASP A 190 -20.78 9.99 7.88
C ASP A 190 -20.36 11.03 6.82
N LYS A 191 -21.02 12.20 6.81
CA LYS A 191 -20.59 13.32 5.96
C LYS A 191 -19.22 13.85 6.35
N ILE A 192 -18.93 13.96 7.66
CA ILE A 192 -17.62 14.40 8.15
C ILE A 192 -16.57 13.38 7.78
N LEU A 193 -16.78 12.10 8.08
CA LEU A 193 -15.84 11.03 7.80
C LEU A 193 -15.56 10.89 6.29
N LEU A 194 -16.59 11.03 5.46
CA LEU A 194 -16.44 11.03 4.02
C LEU A 194 -15.56 12.21 3.52
N ARG A 195 -15.67 13.39 4.13
CA ARG A 195 -14.78 14.52 3.86
C ARG A 195 -13.36 14.26 4.36
N LYS A 196 -13.19 13.56 5.49
CA LYS A 196 -11.89 13.21 6.07
C LYS A 196 -11.21 12.03 5.35
N ARG A 197 -11.82 11.45 4.34
CA ARG A 197 -11.24 10.37 3.52
C ARG A 197 -9.84 10.69 2.98
N PHE A 198 -9.49 11.97 2.80
CA PHE A 198 -8.15 12.36 2.36
C PHE A 198 -7.01 11.82 3.22
N ILE A 199 -7.29 11.31 4.43
CA ILE A 199 -6.25 10.64 5.25
C ILE A 199 -5.60 9.47 4.50
N ILE A 200 -6.35 8.73 3.68
CA ILE A 200 -5.78 7.64 2.90
C ILE A 200 -4.86 8.16 1.78
N GLU A 201 -5.17 9.33 1.22
CA GLU A 201 -4.32 10.00 0.24
C GLU A 201 -2.98 10.40 0.87
N THR A 202 -3.01 10.89 2.13
CA THR A 202 -1.79 11.20 2.91
C THR A 202 -0.97 9.94 3.21
N VAL A 203 -1.62 8.80 3.49
CA VAL A 203 -0.93 7.52 3.67
C VAL A 203 -0.26 7.08 2.37
N LEU A 204 -0.98 7.15 1.25
CA LEU A 204 -0.45 6.81 -0.08
C LEU A 204 0.69 7.74 -0.49
N ASP A 205 0.60 9.03 -0.18
CA ASP A 205 1.68 9.98 -0.43
C ASP A 205 2.90 9.67 0.45
N THR A 206 2.71 9.38 1.73
CA THR A 206 3.81 8.95 2.61
C THR A 206 4.53 7.72 2.06
N LEU A 207 3.79 6.71 1.60
CA LEU A 207 4.37 5.51 0.98
C LEU A 207 5.19 5.87 -0.27
N LYS A 208 4.67 6.74 -1.14
CA LYS A 208 5.31 7.09 -2.41
C LYS A 208 6.46 8.07 -2.26
N SER A 209 6.20 9.18 -1.59
CA SER A 209 7.12 10.33 -1.55
C SER A 209 8.18 10.17 -0.47
N THR A 210 7.79 9.69 0.73
CA THR A 210 8.70 9.55 1.87
C THR A 210 9.44 8.22 1.84
N LEU A 211 8.70 7.11 1.69
CA LEU A 211 9.24 5.75 1.79
C LEU A 211 9.66 5.15 0.44
N GLY A 212 9.50 5.89 -0.67
CA GLY A 212 10.01 5.50 -1.97
C GLY A 212 9.32 4.28 -2.59
N LEU A 213 8.01 4.11 -2.38
CA LEU A 213 7.22 2.99 -2.92
C LEU A 213 7.30 2.89 -4.45
N GLU A 214 7.29 4.01 -5.17
CA GLU A 214 7.39 4.03 -6.63
C GLU A 214 8.85 3.99 -7.08
N HIS A 215 9.28 2.82 -7.54
CA HIS A 215 10.57 2.62 -8.17
C HIS A 215 10.39 1.89 -9.50
N SER A 216 10.85 2.47 -10.60
CA SER A 216 10.62 1.96 -11.96
C SER A 216 11.76 1.14 -12.56
N ARG A 217 12.87 0.96 -11.83
CA ARG A 217 14.12 0.35 -12.38
C ARG A 217 14.34 -1.10 -11.94
N HIS A 218 13.31 -1.80 -11.51
CA HIS A 218 13.44 -3.21 -11.13
C HIS A 218 13.78 -4.09 -12.34
N ARG A 219 14.73 -5.00 -12.15
CA ARG A 219 15.14 -6.02 -13.14
C ARG A 219 14.54 -7.41 -12.85
N SER A 220 13.81 -7.55 -11.76
CA SER A 220 13.12 -8.77 -11.34
C SER A 220 11.74 -8.42 -10.78
N PRO A 221 10.67 -9.10 -11.23
CA PRO A 221 9.34 -8.91 -10.66
C PRO A 221 9.30 -9.25 -9.17
N VAL A 222 9.97 -10.34 -8.76
CA VAL A 222 10.02 -10.77 -7.36
C VAL A 222 10.65 -9.68 -6.49
N ASN A 223 11.79 -9.13 -6.92
CA ASN A 223 12.46 -8.07 -6.18
C ASN A 223 11.65 -6.77 -6.14
N ALA A 224 10.84 -6.50 -7.19
CA ALA A 224 9.90 -5.39 -7.17
C ALA A 224 8.82 -5.57 -6.09
N PHE A 225 8.26 -6.77 -5.95
CA PHE A 225 7.29 -7.05 -4.89
C PHE A 225 7.93 -7.04 -3.50
N VAL A 226 9.17 -7.53 -3.35
CA VAL A 226 9.94 -7.39 -2.10
C VAL A 226 10.05 -5.92 -1.71
N HIS A 227 10.43 -5.05 -2.65
CA HIS A 227 10.51 -3.60 -2.43
C HIS A 227 9.17 -3.00 -1.99
N ILE A 228 8.07 -3.36 -2.65
CA ILE A 228 6.73 -2.87 -2.30
C ILE A 228 6.34 -3.31 -0.88
N PHE A 229 6.51 -4.61 -0.56
CA PHE A 229 6.14 -5.12 0.75
C PHE A 229 7.06 -4.60 1.86
N SER A 230 8.37 -4.44 1.62
CA SER A 230 9.28 -3.82 2.59
C SER A 230 8.92 -2.36 2.88
N CYS A 231 8.47 -1.61 1.87
CA CYS A 231 7.95 -0.25 2.03
C CYS A 231 6.68 -0.22 2.90
N ILE A 232 5.74 -1.14 2.69
CA ILE A 232 4.52 -1.29 3.48
C ILE A 232 4.86 -1.62 4.94
N VAL A 233 5.80 -2.54 5.16
CA VAL A 233 6.29 -2.91 6.49
C VAL A 233 6.98 -1.73 7.17
N ALA A 234 7.82 -0.97 6.44
CA ALA A 234 8.44 0.25 6.96
C ALA A 234 7.39 1.28 7.41
N TYR A 235 6.29 1.44 6.65
CA TYR A 235 5.16 2.24 7.09
C TYR A 235 4.50 1.68 8.36
N GLY A 236 4.37 0.37 8.48
CA GLY A 236 3.83 -0.29 9.69
C GLY A 236 4.61 0.10 10.95
N PHE A 237 5.94 0.14 10.88
CA PHE A 237 6.83 0.55 11.98
C PHE A 237 6.89 2.05 12.22
N LYS A 238 6.35 2.88 11.34
CA LYS A 238 6.37 4.34 11.53
C LYS A 238 5.57 4.72 12.79
N THR A 239 6.23 5.39 13.74
CA THR A 239 5.64 5.83 15.01
C THR A 239 4.65 6.98 14.81
N THR A 240 4.96 7.88 13.88
CA THR A 240 4.10 9.03 13.55
C THR A 240 3.28 8.73 12.31
N LYS A 241 2.00 8.39 12.50
CA LYS A 241 1.03 8.22 11.42
C LYS A 241 0.11 9.44 11.30
N PRO A 242 -0.45 9.73 10.12
CA PRO A 242 -1.45 10.78 9.96
C PRO A 242 -2.61 10.58 10.95
N LYS A 243 -3.11 11.67 11.54
CA LYS A 243 -4.22 11.61 12.49
C LYS A 243 -5.44 12.34 11.94
N LEU A 244 -6.61 11.80 12.18
CA LEU A 244 -7.85 12.55 11.98
C LEU A 244 -7.99 13.55 13.15
N ASN A 245 -7.82 14.86 12.86
CA ASN A 245 -8.11 15.92 13.82
C ASN A 245 -9.62 16.06 13.98
N THR A 246 -10.24 15.12 14.67
CA THR A 246 -11.66 15.16 15.04
C THR A 246 -11.80 14.44 16.38
N ALA A 247 -12.70 14.91 17.21
CA ALA A 247 -13.11 14.29 18.46
C ALA A 247 -13.79 12.90 18.26
N ILE A 248 -13.29 12.10 17.31
CA ILE A 248 -13.73 10.72 17.04
C ILE A 248 -13.24 9.75 18.13
N GLN A 249 -12.44 10.24 19.08
CA GLN A 249 -12.05 9.49 20.29
C GLN A 249 -13.24 9.06 21.18
N MET A 250 -14.46 9.50 20.86
CA MET A 250 -15.67 9.18 21.64
C MET A 250 -16.53 8.04 21.06
N TRP A 251 -16.00 7.27 20.09
CA TRP A 251 -16.79 6.21 19.47
C TRP A 251 -16.15 4.85 19.69
N ASP A 252 -16.19 4.40 20.93
CA ASP A 252 -16.25 2.97 21.21
C ASP A 252 -17.63 2.50 20.74
N TYR A 253 -17.67 1.91 19.56
CA TYR A 253 -18.85 1.15 19.14
C TYR A 253 -18.96 -0.07 20.04
N PRO A 254 -20.13 -0.31 20.68
CA PRO A 254 -20.37 -1.52 21.42
C PRO A 254 -20.30 -2.75 20.54
#